data_89dd3f6da783bb30e5e25c010009b3bc
#
_entry.id   89dd3f6da783bb30e5e25c010009b3bc
#
_cell.length_a   1.000
_cell.length_b   1.000
_cell.length_c   1.000
_cell.angle_alpha   90.00
_cell.angle_beta   90.00
_cell.angle_gamma   90.00
#
_symmetry.space_group_name_H-M   'P 1'
#
loop_
_entity.id
_entity.type
_entity.pdbx_description
1 polymer ?
#
loop_
_entity_poly.entity_id
_entity_poly.type
_entity_poly.pdbx_seq_one_letter_code
_entity_poly.pdbx_strand_id
1 'polypeptide(L)'
;AQPLTITYYYIKQSNLITEHIDAISGEKIIADIITTYDEKENYTAFAQDLPGYVLVEEPDETEGIMGREDVTKTFKYKKISAGLVVKYVDEITKEQLEQKEYNGNENDIIDLEELTFDGYILTKRPAVSQITLTVNGQETYFYYKKIVDLEVVGIDKNTGAEIYSKVQSGVEGAQYTTKPLEIPGYELVE
;
A
#
# COMPACT_ATOMS: atom_id res chain seq x y z
N ALA A 1 -18.87 -59.05 60.53
CA ALA A 1 -19.38 -58.23 59.41
C ALA A 1 -18.18 -57.84 58.56
N GLN A 2 -18.25 -58.08 57.27
CA GLN A 2 -17.26 -57.58 56.31
C GLN A 2 -17.55 -56.09 56.03
N PRO A 3 -16.51 -55.23 55.89
CA PRO A 3 -16.71 -53.82 55.60
C PRO A 3 -17.36 -53.71 54.21
N LEU A 4 -18.35 -52.83 54.09
CA LEU A 4 -18.94 -52.44 52.83
C LEU A 4 -17.99 -51.45 52.14
N THR A 5 -17.55 -51.76 50.91
CA THR A 5 -16.69 -50.86 50.12
C THR A 5 -17.55 -50.25 48.99
N ILE A 6 -17.47 -48.92 48.88
CA ILE A 6 -18.03 -48.16 47.75
C ILE A 6 -16.86 -47.64 46.93
N THR A 7 -16.83 -47.94 45.63
CA THR A 7 -15.73 -47.55 44.76
C THR A 7 -16.27 -46.54 43.73
N TYR A 8 -15.57 -45.43 43.60
CA TYR A 8 -15.78 -44.43 42.59
C TYR A 8 -14.63 -44.48 41.57
N TYR A 9 -14.99 -44.39 40.30
CA TYR A 9 -14.03 -44.38 39.21
C TYR A 9 -13.95 -42.96 38.65
N TYR A 10 -12.74 -42.47 38.38
CA TYR A 10 -12.48 -41.16 37.84
C TYR A 10 -11.59 -41.30 36.63
N ILE A 11 -11.78 -40.44 35.63
CA ILE A 11 -10.89 -40.31 34.48
C ILE A 11 -10.13 -38.96 34.59
N LYS A 12 -8.87 -38.96 34.22
CA LYS A 12 -8.06 -37.74 34.19
C LYS A 12 -8.46 -36.91 32.99
N GLN A 13 -8.61 -35.62 33.19
CA GLN A 13 -8.84 -34.62 32.15
C GLN A 13 -7.59 -33.77 31.97
N SER A 14 -7.30 -33.36 30.72
CA SER A 14 -6.22 -32.47 30.34
C SER A 14 -6.69 -31.55 29.22
N ASN A 15 -5.99 -30.44 29.00
CA ASN A 15 -6.40 -29.42 28.04
C ASN A 15 -5.57 -29.49 26.75
N LEU A 16 -6.25 -29.32 25.63
CA LEU A 16 -5.65 -28.86 24.39
C LEU A 16 -5.65 -27.33 24.42
N ILE A 17 -4.47 -26.72 24.35
CA ILE A 17 -4.27 -25.28 24.27
C ILE A 17 -3.86 -24.96 22.83
N THR A 18 -4.70 -24.24 22.10
CA THR A 18 -4.37 -23.82 20.74
C THR A 18 -3.99 -22.33 20.75
N GLU A 19 -2.76 -22.05 20.41
CA GLU A 19 -2.19 -20.71 20.34
C GLU A 19 -2.13 -20.21 18.91
N HIS A 20 -2.36 -18.90 18.72
CA HIS A 20 -2.31 -18.20 17.44
C HIS A 20 -1.39 -16.99 17.61
N ILE A 21 -0.16 -17.07 17.07
CA ILE A 21 0.89 -16.08 17.29
C ILE A 21 1.34 -15.44 15.97
N ASP A 22 1.82 -14.20 16.05
CA ASP A 22 2.53 -13.56 14.95
C ASP A 22 3.92 -14.22 14.79
N ALA A 23 4.23 -14.67 13.58
CA ALA A 23 5.46 -15.40 13.28
C ALA A 23 6.74 -14.55 13.40
N ILE A 24 6.60 -13.20 13.41
CA ILE A 24 7.74 -12.27 13.47
C ILE A 24 7.94 -11.81 14.92
N SER A 25 6.88 -11.33 15.58
CA SER A 25 6.98 -10.80 16.95
C SER A 25 6.87 -11.87 18.03
N GLY A 26 6.25 -13.02 17.73
CA GLY A 26 5.92 -14.06 18.70
C GLY A 26 4.75 -13.70 19.63
N GLU A 27 4.12 -12.55 19.43
CA GLU A 27 2.99 -12.12 20.24
C GLU A 27 1.70 -12.86 19.89
N LYS A 28 0.84 -13.09 20.88
CA LYS A 28 -0.49 -13.68 20.65
C LYS A 28 -1.38 -12.72 19.89
N ILE A 29 -1.98 -13.19 18.81
CA ILE A 29 -2.93 -12.42 17.99
C ILE A 29 -4.31 -12.46 18.63
N ILE A 30 -4.69 -13.61 19.15
CA ILE A 30 -5.94 -13.83 19.91
C ILE A 30 -5.63 -14.59 21.20
N ALA A 31 -6.58 -14.62 22.13
CA ALA A 31 -6.48 -15.45 23.33
C ALA A 31 -6.42 -16.93 22.97
N ASP A 32 -5.76 -17.72 23.81
CA ASP A 32 -5.68 -19.17 23.64
C ASP A 32 -7.08 -19.78 23.61
N ILE A 33 -7.26 -20.73 22.70
CA ILE A 33 -8.46 -21.58 22.66
C ILE A 33 -8.15 -22.82 23.50
N ILE A 34 -8.89 -23.03 24.58
CA ILE A 34 -8.69 -24.13 25.51
C ILE A 34 -9.87 -25.08 25.42
N THR A 35 -9.60 -26.34 25.10
CA THR A 35 -10.60 -27.40 25.06
C THR A 35 -10.17 -28.56 25.96
N THR A 36 -11.04 -28.99 26.86
CA THR A 36 -10.76 -30.08 27.80
C THR A 36 -11.19 -31.42 27.21
N TYR A 37 -10.33 -32.41 27.31
CA TYR A 37 -10.53 -33.78 26.84
C TYR A 37 -10.30 -34.80 27.97
N ASP A 38 -10.93 -35.93 27.89
CA ASP A 38 -10.66 -37.06 28.74
C ASP A 38 -9.36 -37.79 28.30
N GLU A 39 -8.67 -38.42 29.24
CA GLU A 39 -7.50 -39.28 28.94
C GLU A 39 -7.88 -40.34 27.89
N LYS A 40 -7.07 -40.47 26.82
CA LYS A 40 -7.27 -41.34 25.64
C LYS A 40 -8.34 -40.91 24.64
N GLU A 41 -8.91 -39.74 24.80
CA GLU A 41 -9.76 -39.14 23.79
C GLU A 41 -8.93 -38.55 22.63
N ASN A 42 -9.43 -38.63 21.40
CA ASN A 42 -8.78 -38.03 20.24
C ASN A 42 -9.04 -36.51 20.26
N TYR A 43 -8.03 -35.72 19.97
CA TYR A 43 -8.13 -34.30 19.77
C TYR A 43 -7.69 -33.88 18.37
N THR A 44 -8.20 -32.75 17.90
CA THR A 44 -7.75 -32.06 16.69
C THR A 44 -7.66 -30.57 16.98
N ALA A 45 -6.51 -29.97 16.70
CA ALA A 45 -6.27 -28.53 16.75
C ALA A 45 -6.54 -27.93 15.37
N PHE A 46 -7.16 -26.75 15.32
CA PHE A 46 -7.50 -26.08 14.08
C PHE A 46 -6.93 -24.67 14.06
N ALA A 47 -6.38 -24.28 12.90
CA ALA A 47 -6.09 -22.89 12.58
C ALA A 47 -7.38 -22.07 12.56
N GLN A 48 -7.29 -20.80 12.95
CA GLN A 48 -8.40 -19.86 12.83
C GLN A 48 -8.21 -18.95 11.61
N ASP A 49 -9.30 -18.55 10.99
CA ASP A 49 -9.28 -17.47 10.01
C ASP A 49 -9.21 -16.13 10.76
N LEU A 50 -8.05 -15.45 10.65
CA LEU A 50 -7.76 -14.22 11.39
C LEU A 50 -7.70 -13.05 10.41
N PRO A 51 -8.65 -12.11 10.47
CA PRO A 51 -8.64 -10.93 9.60
C PRO A 51 -7.31 -10.17 9.68
N GLY A 52 -6.73 -9.85 8.52
CA GLY A 52 -5.45 -9.15 8.42
C GLY A 52 -4.21 -10.03 8.64
N TYR A 53 -4.38 -11.35 8.71
CA TYR A 53 -3.28 -12.29 8.83
C TYR A 53 -3.43 -13.47 7.86
N VAL A 54 -2.30 -14.06 7.47
CA VAL A 54 -2.23 -15.31 6.69
C VAL A 54 -1.48 -16.36 7.50
N LEU A 55 -2.01 -17.58 7.56
CA LEU A 55 -1.34 -18.71 8.18
C LEU A 55 -0.06 -19.05 7.39
N VAL A 56 1.08 -19.13 8.07
CA VAL A 56 2.38 -19.43 7.44
C VAL A 56 3.04 -20.69 7.97
N GLU A 57 2.64 -21.14 9.17
CA GLU A 57 3.19 -22.35 9.78
C GLU A 57 2.15 -23.01 10.66
N GLU A 58 1.96 -24.30 10.47
CA GLU A 58 1.15 -25.17 11.32
C GLU A 58 2.07 -26.01 12.22
N PRO A 59 1.60 -26.47 13.40
CA PRO A 59 2.36 -27.43 14.19
C PRO A 59 2.52 -28.76 13.41
N ASP A 60 3.63 -29.46 13.62
CA ASP A 60 3.96 -30.73 12.91
C ASP A 60 2.82 -31.77 12.98
N GLU A 61 2.10 -31.79 14.09
CA GLU A 61 0.92 -32.65 14.28
C GLU A 61 -0.23 -31.84 14.84
N THR A 62 -1.35 -31.79 14.13
CA THR A 62 -2.58 -31.13 14.57
C THR A 62 -3.53 -32.08 15.29
N GLU A 63 -3.33 -33.36 15.17
CA GLU A 63 -4.18 -34.40 15.77
C GLU A 63 -3.38 -35.26 16.76
N GLY A 64 -4.08 -35.93 17.66
CA GLY A 64 -3.45 -36.84 18.59
C GLY A 64 -4.42 -37.47 19.58
N ILE A 65 -3.85 -38.19 20.54
CA ILE A 65 -4.59 -38.82 21.65
C ILE A 65 -4.23 -38.08 22.92
N MET A 66 -5.21 -37.60 23.69
CA MET A 66 -4.98 -36.87 24.91
C MET A 66 -4.37 -37.79 26.00
N GLY A 67 -3.26 -37.33 26.53
CA GLY A 67 -2.59 -37.92 27.66
C GLY A 67 -3.06 -37.37 29.01
N ARG A 68 -2.16 -37.43 30.01
CA ARG A 68 -2.43 -36.91 31.35
C ARG A 68 -1.92 -35.49 31.59
N GLU A 69 -1.23 -34.92 30.60
CA GLU A 69 -0.66 -33.59 30.60
C GLU A 69 -1.37 -32.73 29.53
N ASP A 70 -1.40 -31.43 29.74
CA ASP A 70 -1.89 -30.49 28.75
C ASP A 70 -1.02 -30.47 27.49
N VAL A 71 -1.64 -30.31 26.33
CA VAL A 71 -0.99 -30.28 25.02
C VAL A 71 -1.16 -28.87 24.43
N THR A 72 -0.06 -28.27 23.99
CA THR A 72 -0.08 -26.98 23.30
C THR A 72 0.22 -27.18 21.82
N LYS A 73 -0.60 -26.57 20.96
CA LYS A 73 -0.44 -26.53 19.51
C LYS A 73 -0.43 -25.08 19.06
N THR A 74 0.66 -24.64 18.40
CA THR A 74 0.88 -23.26 18.03
C THR A 74 0.78 -23.08 16.52
N PHE A 75 -0.14 -22.26 16.07
CA PHE A 75 -0.28 -21.80 14.69
C PHE A 75 0.37 -20.44 14.54
N LYS A 76 1.22 -20.28 13.51
CA LYS A 76 1.94 -19.04 13.27
C LYS A 76 1.39 -18.33 12.04
N TYR A 77 1.20 -17.04 12.18
CA TYR A 77 0.63 -16.17 11.16
C TYR A 77 1.56 -15.03 10.84
N LYS A 78 1.46 -14.54 9.62
CA LYS A 78 2.11 -13.31 9.17
C LYS A 78 1.05 -12.25 8.90
N LYS A 79 1.26 -11.04 9.43
CA LYS A 79 0.40 -9.90 9.13
C LYS A 79 0.43 -9.59 7.64
N ILE A 80 -0.75 -9.44 7.03
CA ILE A 80 -0.90 -9.03 5.65
C ILE A 80 -0.73 -7.52 5.61
N SER A 81 0.31 -7.03 4.94
CA SER A 81 0.49 -5.60 4.69
C SER A 81 -0.17 -5.24 3.37
N ALA A 82 -0.99 -4.23 3.40
CA ALA A 82 -1.51 -3.56 2.22
C ALA A 82 -0.60 -2.38 1.86
N GLY A 83 -0.46 -2.06 0.59
CA GLY A 83 0.45 -1.02 0.14
C GLY A 83 -0.06 -0.22 -1.05
N LEU A 84 0.36 1.05 -1.11
CA LEU A 84 0.10 1.96 -2.20
C LEU A 84 1.37 2.70 -2.57
N VAL A 85 1.69 2.73 -3.85
CA VAL A 85 2.75 3.56 -4.42
C VAL A 85 2.11 4.72 -5.17
N VAL A 86 2.41 5.95 -4.75
CA VAL A 86 1.98 7.18 -5.43
C VAL A 86 3.17 7.73 -6.19
N LYS A 87 3.06 7.80 -7.52
CA LYS A 87 4.12 8.28 -8.40
C LYS A 87 3.77 9.65 -8.99
N TYR A 88 4.74 10.55 -8.98
CA TYR A 88 4.68 11.88 -9.57
C TYR A 88 5.59 11.89 -10.79
N VAL A 89 5.02 12.04 -11.98
CA VAL A 89 5.76 11.80 -13.22
C VAL A 89 5.58 12.94 -14.24
N ASP A 90 6.63 13.21 -14.99
CA ASP A 90 6.53 14.05 -16.18
C ASP A 90 5.65 13.37 -17.22
N GLU A 91 4.60 14.06 -17.69
CA GLU A 91 3.62 13.49 -18.62
C GLU A 91 4.21 13.18 -19.99
N ILE A 92 5.24 13.92 -20.42
CA ILE A 92 5.86 13.81 -21.72
C ILE A 92 7.00 12.79 -21.70
N THR A 93 7.96 12.98 -20.82
CA THR A 93 9.18 12.16 -20.77
C THR A 93 8.99 10.84 -20.03
N LYS A 94 7.94 10.76 -19.19
CA LYS A 94 7.68 9.64 -18.25
C LYS A 94 8.73 9.53 -17.13
N GLU A 95 9.58 10.53 -16.99
CA GLU A 95 10.53 10.61 -15.90
C GLU A 95 9.80 10.73 -14.55
N GLN A 96 10.24 9.97 -13.57
CA GLN A 96 9.72 10.03 -12.22
C GLN A 96 10.34 11.23 -11.49
N LEU A 97 9.48 12.15 -11.06
CA LEU A 97 9.88 13.33 -10.28
C LEU A 97 10.00 13.00 -8.80
N GLU A 98 9.05 12.19 -8.30
CA GLU A 98 8.98 11.76 -6.90
C GLU A 98 8.15 10.48 -6.78
N GLN A 99 8.29 9.78 -5.63
CA GLN A 99 7.48 8.62 -5.26
C GLN A 99 7.23 8.63 -3.76
N LYS A 100 5.99 8.33 -3.36
CA LYS A 100 5.62 8.07 -1.97
C LYS A 100 5.09 6.66 -1.83
N GLU A 101 5.52 5.97 -0.78
CA GLU A 101 5.06 4.64 -0.44
C GLU A 101 4.27 4.67 0.87
N TYR A 102 3.10 4.07 0.84
CA TYR A 102 2.22 3.93 1.99
C TYR A 102 2.05 2.45 2.29
N ASN A 103 2.27 2.06 3.54
CA ASN A 103 2.07 0.71 4.02
C ASN A 103 1.13 0.76 5.22
N GLY A 104 0.17 -0.13 5.28
CA GLY A 104 -0.83 -0.17 6.33
C GLY A 104 -1.55 -1.52 6.40
N ASN A 105 -2.70 -1.51 7.03
CA ASN A 105 -3.59 -2.66 7.04
C ASN A 105 -4.51 -2.62 5.82
N GLU A 106 -5.07 -3.77 5.47
CA GLU A 106 -6.17 -3.82 4.51
C GLU A 106 -7.33 -2.95 5.00
N ASN A 107 -7.94 -2.20 4.08
CA ASN A 107 -8.99 -1.22 4.30
C ASN A 107 -8.58 0.10 4.99
N ASP A 108 -7.31 0.32 5.30
CA ASP A 108 -6.85 1.66 5.67
C ASP A 108 -7.07 2.63 4.49
N ILE A 109 -7.46 3.87 4.81
CA ILE A 109 -7.73 4.90 3.81
C ILE A 109 -6.55 5.87 3.77
N ILE A 110 -6.00 6.08 2.58
CA ILE A 110 -4.90 7.01 2.32
C ILE A 110 -5.42 8.21 1.55
N ASP A 111 -5.24 9.40 2.11
CA ASP A 111 -5.44 10.66 1.41
C ASP A 111 -4.29 10.91 0.44
N LEU A 112 -4.62 11.18 -0.83
CA LEU A 112 -3.63 11.48 -1.86
C LEU A 112 -3.22 12.94 -1.77
N GLU A 113 -1.92 13.20 -1.68
CA GLU A 113 -1.35 14.54 -1.58
C GLU A 113 -0.80 15.01 -2.93
N GLU A 114 -1.16 16.23 -3.33
CA GLU A 114 -0.55 16.91 -4.49
C GLU A 114 0.79 17.53 -4.07
N LEU A 115 1.82 17.27 -4.85
CA LEU A 115 3.12 17.92 -4.67
C LEU A 115 3.32 19.03 -5.68
N THR A 116 4.13 20.01 -5.32
CA THR A 116 4.59 21.07 -6.24
C THR A 116 6.05 20.85 -6.56
N PHE A 117 6.40 20.97 -7.85
CA PHE A 117 7.77 20.87 -8.33
C PHE A 117 8.14 22.17 -9.04
N ASP A 118 9.35 22.68 -8.74
CA ASP A 118 9.84 23.88 -9.40
C ASP A 118 9.98 23.66 -10.91
N GLY A 119 9.47 24.61 -11.71
CA GLY A 119 9.44 24.50 -13.16
C GLY A 119 8.42 23.52 -13.74
N TYR A 120 7.47 23.01 -12.94
CA TYR A 120 6.41 22.11 -13.41
C TYR A 120 5.03 22.60 -13.03
N ILE A 121 4.04 22.20 -13.82
CA ILE A 121 2.62 22.40 -13.55
C ILE A 121 1.91 21.04 -13.52
N LEU A 122 1.05 20.82 -12.51
CA LEU A 122 0.21 19.64 -12.42
C LEU A 122 -0.84 19.65 -13.55
N THR A 123 -0.89 18.56 -14.32
CA THR A 123 -1.80 18.44 -15.48
C THR A 123 -2.89 17.41 -15.30
N LYS A 124 -2.60 16.31 -14.57
CA LYS A 124 -3.60 15.26 -14.29
C LYS A 124 -3.46 14.73 -12.86
N ARG A 125 -4.61 14.49 -12.27
CA ARG A 125 -4.77 13.88 -10.95
C ARG A 125 -5.33 12.46 -11.07
N PRO A 126 -5.15 11.61 -10.06
CA PRO A 126 -5.97 10.41 -9.89
C PRO A 126 -7.47 10.76 -9.93
N ALA A 127 -8.30 9.81 -10.37
CA ALA A 127 -9.76 10.01 -10.43
C ALA A 127 -10.41 10.16 -9.04
N VAL A 128 -9.70 9.77 -7.99
CA VAL A 128 -10.14 9.82 -6.60
C VAL A 128 -9.10 10.56 -5.75
N SER A 129 -9.55 11.18 -4.67
CA SER A 129 -8.67 11.86 -3.70
C SER A 129 -8.21 10.97 -2.55
N GLN A 130 -8.83 9.80 -2.42
CA GLN A 130 -8.52 8.80 -1.39
C GLN A 130 -8.45 7.42 -2.01
N ILE A 131 -7.56 6.57 -1.51
CA ILE A 131 -7.45 5.16 -1.90
C ILE A 131 -7.53 4.29 -0.64
N THR A 132 -8.37 3.25 -0.70
CA THR A 132 -8.42 2.20 0.30
C THR A 132 -7.35 1.16 0.00
N LEU A 133 -6.48 0.88 0.95
CA LEU A 133 -5.39 -0.08 0.79
C LEU A 133 -5.89 -1.51 0.59
N THR A 134 -5.26 -2.22 -0.33
CA THR A 134 -5.50 -3.65 -0.58
C THR A 134 -4.19 -4.44 -0.51
N VAL A 135 -4.30 -5.72 -0.19
CA VAL A 135 -3.16 -6.64 -0.01
C VAL A 135 -2.37 -6.92 -1.29
N ASN A 136 -2.94 -6.63 -2.45
CA ASN A 136 -2.28 -6.90 -3.74
C ASN A 136 -1.30 -5.79 -4.18
N GLY A 137 -1.16 -4.74 -3.39
CA GLY A 137 -0.46 -3.53 -3.76
C GLY A 137 -1.22 -2.72 -4.81
N GLN A 138 -1.01 -1.43 -4.84
CA GLN A 138 -1.68 -0.50 -5.74
C GLN A 138 -0.71 0.56 -6.21
N GLU A 139 -0.94 1.10 -7.40
CA GLU A 139 -0.20 2.26 -7.89
C GLU A 139 -1.16 3.33 -8.38
N THR A 140 -0.80 4.61 -8.18
CA THR A 140 -1.51 5.75 -8.74
C THR A 140 -0.53 6.84 -9.13
N TYR A 141 -0.99 7.78 -10.00
CA TYR A 141 -0.09 8.72 -10.65
C TYR A 141 -0.65 10.13 -10.63
N PHE A 142 0.22 11.10 -10.32
CA PHE A 142 0.05 12.51 -10.64
C PHE A 142 0.95 12.84 -11.84
N TYR A 143 0.42 13.59 -12.82
CA TYR A 143 1.17 13.94 -14.01
C TYR A 143 1.44 15.44 -14.06
N TYR A 144 2.65 15.76 -14.47
CA TYR A 144 3.18 17.11 -14.55
C TYR A 144 3.76 17.38 -15.94
N LYS A 145 3.80 18.66 -16.32
CA LYS A 145 4.52 19.12 -17.50
C LYS A 145 5.46 20.24 -17.12
N LYS A 146 6.59 20.34 -17.80
CA LYS A 146 7.53 21.45 -17.62
C LYS A 146 6.88 22.77 -18.05
N ILE A 147 7.16 23.81 -17.26
CA ILE A 147 6.98 25.19 -17.66
C ILE A 147 8.19 25.57 -18.49
N VAL A 148 7.97 26.08 -19.68
CA VAL A 148 9.02 26.48 -20.63
C VAL A 148 8.83 27.93 -21.01
N ASP A 149 9.91 28.61 -21.31
CA ASP A 149 9.87 29.95 -21.85
C ASP A 149 9.64 29.89 -23.37
N LEU A 150 8.66 30.64 -23.83
CA LEU A 150 8.40 30.93 -25.25
C LEU A 150 8.89 32.33 -25.54
N GLU A 151 9.96 32.43 -26.31
CA GLU A 151 10.46 33.73 -26.79
C GLU A 151 9.90 34.03 -28.20
N VAL A 152 9.30 35.19 -28.35
CA VAL A 152 8.84 35.71 -29.64
C VAL A 152 9.71 36.91 -30.01
N VAL A 153 10.43 36.77 -31.11
CA VAL A 153 11.42 37.75 -31.58
C VAL A 153 10.95 38.39 -32.88
N GLY A 154 11.06 39.69 -33.00
CA GLY A 154 10.94 40.42 -34.26
C GLY A 154 12.32 40.72 -34.83
N ILE A 155 12.54 40.42 -36.08
CA ILE A 155 13.82 40.60 -36.79
C ILE A 155 13.65 41.52 -37.95
N ASP A 156 14.48 42.52 -38.08
CA ASP A 156 14.61 43.32 -39.32
C ASP A 156 15.15 42.41 -40.44
N LYS A 157 14.34 42.22 -41.46
CA LYS A 157 14.66 41.28 -42.56
C LYS A 157 15.92 41.67 -43.32
N ASN A 158 16.24 42.97 -43.41
CA ASN A 158 17.36 43.45 -44.22
C ASN A 158 18.69 43.46 -43.47
N THR A 159 18.63 43.72 -42.16
CA THR A 159 19.83 43.87 -41.33
C THR A 159 20.08 42.65 -40.46
N GLY A 160 19.09 41.80 -40.24
CA GLY A 160 19.16 40.67 -39.29
C GLY A 160 19.12 41.11 -37.83
N ALA A 161 18.90 42.40 -37.58
CA ALA A 161 18.89 42.92 -36.21
C ALA A 161 17.57 42.56 -35.51
N GLU A 162 17.67 42.21 -34.24
CA GLU A 162 16.50 42.06 -33.38
C GLU A 162 15.88 43.43 -33.10
N ILE A 163 14.61 43.58 -33.35
CA ILE A 163 13.86 44.84 -33.15
C ILE A 163 12.91 44.76 -31.95
N TYR A 164 12.52 43.57 -31.56
CA TYR A 164 11.92 43.29 -30.23
C TYR A 164 12.07 41.83 -29.83
N SER A 165 11.99 41.60 -28.51
CA SER A 165 11.83 40.27 -27.94
C SER A 165 10.76 40.34 -26.87
N LYS A 166 9.98 39.28 -26.75
CA LYS A 166 9.01 39.07 -25.69
C LYS A 166 9.07 37.62 -25.23
N VAL A 167 9.38 37.42 -23.95
CA VAL A 167 9.31 36.12 -23.31
C VAL A 167 7.97 35.95 -22.60
N GLN A 168 7.36 34.82 -22.73
CA GLN A 168 6.18 34.41 -21.99
C GLN A 168 6.31 32.95 -21.56
N SER A 169 5.79 32.63 -20.39
CA SER A 169 5.79 31.23 -19.93
C SER A 169 4.76 30.41 -20.69
N GLY A 170 5.16 29.21 -21.05
CA GLY A 170 4.36 28.20 -21.72
C GLY A 170 4.43 26.85 -21.02
N VAL A 171 3.77 25.84 -21.55
CA VAL A 171 3.79 24.48 -21.07
C VAL A 171 4.32 23.57 -22.16
N GLU A 172 5.28 22.73 -21.85
CA GLU A 172 5.91 21.82 -22.81
C GLU A 172 4.86 20.96 -23.54
N GLY A 173 5.01 20.87 -24.88
CA GLY A 173 4.10 20.12 -25.75
C GLY A 173 2.76 20.79 -26.02
N ALA A 174 2.50 22.01 -25.51
CA ALA A 174 1.33 22.78 -25.87
C ALA A 174 1.51 23.46 -27.23
N GLN A 175 0.39 23.69 -27.93
CA GLN A 175 0.40 24.52 -29.14
C GLN A 175 0.21 25.99 -28.76
N TYR A 176 1.05 26.83 -29.30
CA TYR A 176 0.99 28.29 -29.09
C TYR A 176 0.72 28.99 -30.40
N THR A 177 -0.16 29.99 -30.30
CA THR A 177 -0.41 30.91 -31.39
C THR A 177 0.01 32.29 -30.93
N THR A 178 0.95 32.90 -31.63
CA THR A 178 1.40 34.28 -31.38
C THR A 178 0.85 35.20 -32.44
N LYS A 179 0.68 36.48 -32.07
CA LYS A 179 0.38 37.56 -33.02
C LYS A 179 1.62 38.46 -33.09
N PRO A 180 2.03 38.84 -34.33
CA PRO A 180 3.13 39.78 -34.45
C PRO A 180 2.76 41.12 -33.78
N LEU A 181 3.78 41.76 -33.23
CA LEU A 181 3.64 43.07 -32.65
C LEU A 181 3.70 44.13 -33.79
N GLU A 182 2.82 45.10 -33.72
CA GLU A 182 2.93 46.30 -34.58
C GLU A 182 4.11 47.14 -34.06
N ILE A 183 5.10 47.38 -34.92
CA ILE A 183 6.31 48.12 -34.57
C ILE A 183 6.35 49.38 -35.44
N PRO A 184 6.32 50.60 -34.82
CA PRO A 184 6.36 51.84 -35.59
C PRO A 184 7.58 51.92 -36.54
N GLY A 185 7.32 52.19 -37.83
CA GLY A 185 8.35 52.26 -38.85
C GLY A 185 8.74 50.94 -39.50
N TYR A 186 8.09 49.81 -39.11
CA TYR A 186 8.26 48.50 -39.72
C TYR A 186 6.94 47.95 -40.25
N GLU A 187 7.01 47.24 -41.34
CA GLU A 187 5.91 46.46 -41.90
C GLU A 187 6.19 44.96 -41.71
N LEU A 188 5.17 44.20 -41.28
CA LEU A 188 5.27 42.75 -41.18
C LEU A 188 5.40 42.16 -42.58
N VAL A 189 6.49 41.49 -42.82
CA VAL A 189 6.71 40.63 -44.00
C VAL A 189 6.83 39.20 -43.53
N GLU A 190 6.36 38.22 -44.25
CA GLU A 190 6.36 36.81 -43.85
C GLU A 190 7.63 36.36 -43.18
#